data_096ebea45b3ad9d97be59fbd325217c3
#
_entry.id   096ebea45b3ad9d97be59fbd325217c3
#
_cell.length_a   1.000
_cell.length_b   1.000
_cell.length_c   1.000
_cell.angle_alpha   90.00
_cell.angle_beta   90.00
_cell.angle_gamma   90.00
#
_symmetry.space_group_name_H-M   'P 1'
#
loop_
_entity.id
_entity.type
_entity.pdbx_description
1 polymer ?
#
loop_
_entity_poly.entity_id
_entity_poly.type
_entity_poly.pdbx_seq_one_letter_code
_entity_poly.pdbx_strand_id
1 'polypeptide(L)'
;GDALYSFIQALMKVTDVSFLTRERVRSTFIEDFHALMEESVPEKRREFDWNDTVNDPQGMYTVDCRVNSMARPLFVFALPNDDRVRDTTIALLQFERWGVRQRSLAIFEDQESINRKVLARFSDVCEKQFSSLGANRERIRRYLDEVLSAS
;
A
#
# COMPACT_ATOMS: atom_id res chain seq x y z
N GLY A 1 -1.31 -48.92 -8.36
CA GLY A 1 -2.19 -48.76 -7.40
C GLY A 1 -1.87 -47.72 -6.31
N ASP A 2 -1.54 -48.20 -5.12
CA ASP A 2 -1.37 -47.34 -3.93
C ASP A 2 -0.18 -46.36 -4.07
N ALA A 3 0.92 -46.82 -4.68
CA ALA A 3 2.09 -45.96 -4.88
C ALA A 3 1.79 -44.79 -5.82
N LEU A 4 1.02 -45.03 -6.88
CA LEU A 4 0.63 -44.02 -7.84
C LEU A 4 -0.32 -43.01 -7.20
N TYR A 5 -1.25 -43.48 -6.40
CA TYR A 5 -2.19 -42.65 -5.68
C TYR A 5 -1.48 -41.72 -4.67
N SER A 6 -0.54 -42.25 -3.92
CA SER A 6 0.27 -41.49 -2.97
C SER A 6 1.10 -40.42 -3.66
N PHE A 7 1.64 -40.70 -4.85
CA PHE A 7 2.40 -39.75 -5.65
C PHE A 7 1.55 -38.55 -6.07
N ILE A 8 0.33 -38.82 -6.54
CA ILE A 8 -0.61 -37.75 -6.94
C ILE A 8 -0.99 -36.85 -5.75
N GLN A 9 -1.24 -37.44 -4.61
CA GLN A 9 -1.55 -36.67 -3.39
C GLN A 9 -0.38 -35.78 -2.97
N ALA A 10 0.84 -36.27 -3.06
CA ALA A 10 2.03 -35.52 -2.73
C ALA A 10 2.19 -34.27 -3.63
N LEU A 11 1.93 -34.42 -4.93
CA LEU A 11 1.99 -33.32 -5.88
C LEU A 11 0.95 -32.23 -5.56
N MET A 12 -0.28 -32.63 -5.28
CA MET A 12 -1.35 -31.69 -4.91
C MET A 12 -1.02 -30.92 -3.64
N LYS A 13 -0.45 -31.60 -2.66
CA LYS A 13 -0.06 -31.03 -1.39
C LYS A 13 1.03 -29.95 -1.57
N VAL A 14 2.01 -30.18 -2.43
CA VAL A 14 3.08 -29.23 -2.74
C VAL A 14 2.50 -27.98 -3.39
N THR A 15 1.57 -28.13 -4.31
CA THR A 15 0.89 -27.01 -4.97
C THR A 15 0.13 -26.15 -3.97
N ASP A 16 -0.60 -26.76 -3.05
CA ASP A 16 -1.35 -26.07 -2.00
C ASP A 16 -0.44 -25.27 -1.07
N VAL A 17 0.70 -25.84 -0.67
CA VAL A 17 1.67 -25.14 0.18
C VAL A 17 2.23 -23.89 -0.51
N SER A 18 2.54 -23.99 -1.80
CA SER A 18 3.02 -22.83 -2.59
C SER A 18 2.00 -21.69 -2.61
N PHE A 19 0.75 -22.01 -2.83
CA PHE A 19 -0.33 -21.03 -2.85
C PHE A 19 -0.49 -20.36 -1.48
N LEU A 20 -0.53 -21.13 -0.41
CA LEU A 20 -0.65 -20.61 0.95
C LEU A 20 0.52 -19.69 1.34
N THR A 21 1.73 -19.98 0.88
CA THR A 21 2.90 -19.16 1.13
C THR A 21 2.76 -17.77 0.50
N ARG A 22 2.25 -17.68 -0.72
CA ARG A 22 2.00 -16.40 -1.40
C ARG A 22 0.97 -15.56 -0.67
N GLU A 23 -0.11 -16.18 -0.23
CA GLU A 23 -1.15 -15.48 0.53
C GLU A 23 -0.61 -14.95 1.87
N ARG A 24 0.24 -15.73 2.55
CA ARG A 24 0.90 -15.28 3.77
C ARG A 24 1.78 -14.06 3.57
N VAL A 25 2.57 -14.04 2.50
CA VAL A 25 3.49 -12.91 2.22
C VAL A 25 2.69 -11.63 2.02
N ARG A 26 1.60 -11.66 1.27
CA ARG A 26 0.74 -10.49 1.07
C ARG A 26 0.12 -10.01 2.37
N SER A 27 -0.41 -10.95 3.16
CA SER A 27 -1.01 -10.65 4.46
C SER A 27 0.00 -9.99 5.39
N THR A 28 1.23 -10.50 5.42
CA THR A 28 2.32 -9.97 6.24
C THR A 28 2.69 -8.54 5.84
N PHE A 29 2.74 -8.24 4.54
CA PHE A 29 3.04 -6.87 4.08
C PHE A 29 2.00 -5.88 4.58
N ILE A 30 0.72 -6.17 4.44
CA ILE A 30 -0.34 -5.29 4.88
C ILE A 30 -0.33 -5.13 6.40
N GLU A 31 -0.13 -6.22 7.13
CA GLU A 31 0.00 -6.18 8.59
C GLU A 31 1.20 -5.32 9.03
N ASP A 32 2.34 -5.48 8.37
CA ASP A 32 3.55 -4.70 8.64
C ASP A 32 3.34 -3.23 8.34
N PHE A 33 2.61 -2.91 7.27
CA PHE A 33 2.23 -1.54 6.94
C PHE A 33 1.37 -0.92 8.05
N HIS A 34 0.34 -1.63 8.50
CA HIS A 34 -0.51 -1.17 9.59
C HIS A 34 0.28 -0.93 10.87
N ALA A 35 1.16 -1.88 11.23
CA ALA A 35 2.00 -1.76 12.41
C ALA A 35 2.92 -0.55 12.33
N LEU A 36 3.53 -0.30 11.17
CA LEU A 36 4.40 0.85 10.96
C LEU A 36 3.64 2.16 11.14
N MET A 37 2.45 2.26 10.57
CA MET A 37 1.62 3.46 10.69
C MET A 37 1.16 3.68 12.12
N GLU A 38 0.80 2.62 12.84
CA GLU A 38 0.40 2.70 14.24
C GLU A 38 1.54 3.17 15.15
N GLU A 39 2.77 2.70 14.88
CA GLU A 39 3.97 3.11 15.61
C GLU A 39 4.40 4.55 15.32
N SER A 40 4.19 4.99 14.08
CA SER A 40 4.76 6.24 13.59
C SER A 40 3.82 7.44 13.68
N VAL A 41 2.52 7.22 13.70
CA VAL A 41 1.50 8.27 13.67
C VAL A 41 0.52 8.09 14.82
N PRO A 42 0.26 9.14 15.63
CA PRO A 42 -0.72 9.06 16.70
C PRO A 42 -2.11 8.69 16.18
N GLU A 43 -2.85 7.93 16.97
CA GLU A 43 -4.19 7.46 16.61
C GLU A 43 -5.13 8.60 16.19
N LYS A 44 -5.03 9.72 16.84
CA LYS A 44 -5.87 10.90 16.57
C LYS A 44 -5.59 11.52 15.20
N ARG A 45 -4.44 11.23 14.60
CA ARG A 45 -3.99 11.83 13.35
C ARG A 45 -3.97 10.85 12.19
N ARG A 46 -4.43 9.61 12.38
CA ARG A 46 -4.47 8.61 11.32
C ARG A 46 -5.85 8.01 11.14
N GLU A 47 -6.19 7.73 9.90
CA GLU A 47 -7.41 7.02 9.53
C GLU A 47 -7.07 5.98 8.47
N PHE A 48 -7.29 4.72 8.79
CA PHE A 48 -7.11 3.63 7.83
C PHE A 48 -8.33 3.52 6.92
N ASP A 49 -8.11 3.07 5.69
CA ASP A 49 -9.16 2.84 4.70
C ASP A 49 -10.08 4.07 4.53
N TRP A 50 -9.45 5.23 4.39
CA TRP A 50 -10.17 6.49 4.26
C TRP A 50 -10.69 6.71 2.84
N ASN A 51 -11.86 7.32 2.72
CA ASN A 51 -12.37 7.84 1.44
C ASN A 51 -13.01 9.21 1.67
N ASP A 52 -13.06 10.01 0.61
CA ASP A 52 -13.69 11.33 0.65
C ASP A 52 -15.21 11.18 0.59
N THR A 53 -15.88 11.41 1.70
CA THR A 53 -17.34 11.22 1.80
C THR A 53 -18.14 12.23 0.98
N VAL A 54 -17.53 13.37 0.64
CA VAL A 54 -18.20 14.41 -0.16
C VAL A 54 -18.14 14.09 -1.66
N ASN A 55 -16.92 13.84 -2.18
CA ASN A 55 -16.70 13.57 -3.60
C ASN A 55 -16.87 12.10 -3.97
N ASP A 56 -16.65 11.20 -3.02
CA ASP A 56 -16.66 9.74 -3.23
C ASP A 56 -17.49 9.04 -2.14
N PRO A 57 -18.81 9.26 -2.10
CA PRO A 57 -19.63 8.67 -1.06
C PRO A 57 -19.71 7.13 -1.13
N GLN A 58 -19.39 6.55 -2.29
CA GLN A 58 -19.41 5.09 -2.47
C GLN A 58 -18.09 4.42 -2.10
N GLY A 59 -17.04 5.19 -1.82
CA GLY A 59 -15.74 4.65 -1.44
C GLY A 59 -15.01 3.93 -2.56
N MET A 60 -15.10 4.45 -3.78
CA MET A 60 -14.43 3.87 -4.95
C MET A 60 -12.94 4.15 -4.99
N TYR A 61 -12.49 5.23 -4.34
CA TYR A 61 -11.09 5.68 -4.32
C TYR A 61 -10.60 5.78 -2.88
N THR A 62 -10.21 4.64 -2.32
CA THR A 62 -9.79 4.56 -0.93
C THR A 62 -8.30 4.82 -0.76
N VAL A 63 -7.95 5.43 0.37
CA VAL A 63 -6.57 5.68 0.80
C VAL A 63 -6.26 4.70 1.94
N ASP A 64 -5.14 4.00 1.84
CA ASP A 64 -4.78 2.99 2.84
C ASP A 64 -4.62 3.59 4.24
N CYS A 65 -4.01 4.78 4.34
CA CYS A 65 -3.93 5.52 5.58
C CYS A 65 -3.87 7.03 5.30
N ARG A 66 -4.79 7.79 5.88
CA ARG A 66 -4.76 9.24 5.81
C ARG A 66 -4.15 9.79 7.09
N VAL A 67 -3.11 10.58 6.95
CA VAL A 67 -2.45 11.24 8.08
C VAL A 67 -2.84 12.72 8.08
N ASN A 68 -3.47 13.18 9.14
CA ASN A 68 -3.85 14.58 9.28
C ASN A 68 -2.61 15.45 9.49
N SER A 69 -2.41 16.37 8.56
CA SER A 69 -1.37 17.38 8.61
C SER A 69 -2.03 18.74 8.38
N MET A 70 -1.55 19.79 9.03
CA MET A 70 -2.25 21.08 9.05
C MET A 70 -2.41 21.73 7.68
N ALA A 71 -1.39 21.66 6.84
CA ALA A 71 -1.44 22.32 5.52
C ALA A 71 -2.16 21.45 4.49
N ARG A 72 -1.73 20.21 4.35
CA ARG A 72 -2.30 19.22 3.44
C ARG A 72 -2.20 17.85 4.07
N PRO A 73 -3.26 17.08 4.10
CA PRO A 73 -3.17 15.71 4.65
C PRO A 73 -2.23 14.85 3.81
N LEU A 74 -1.58 13.90 4.46
CA LEU A 74 -0.73 12.92 3.80
C LEU A 74 -1.55 11.67 3.51
N PHE A 75 -1.63 11.30 2.23
CA PHE A 75 -2.28 10.06 1.80
C PHE A 75 -1.21 9.00 1.58
N VAL A 76 -1.25 7.96 2.41
CA VAL A 76 -0.27 6.88 2.38
C VAL A 76 -0.89 5.64 1.75
N PHE A 77 -0.20 5.08 0.77
CA PHE A 77 -0.66 3.91 0.02
C PHE A 77 0.29 2.75 0.19
N ALA A 78 -0.25 1.57 0.47
CA ALA A 78 0.51 0.32 0.54
C ALA A 78 0.31 -0.43 -0.78
N LEU A 79 1.41 -0.67 -1.51
CA LEU A 79 1.36 -1.13 -2.89
C LEU A 79 2.05 -2.50 -3.07
N PRO A 80 1.31 -3.60 -2.97
CA PRO A 80 1.89 -4.94 -3.10
C PRO A 80 2.02 -5.45 -4.53
N ASN A 81 1.28 -4.90 -5.49
CA ASN A 81 1.23 -5.43 -6.86
C ASN A 81 0.83 -4.37 -7.88
N ASP A 82 0.89 -4.74 -9.17
CA ASP A 82 0.56 -3.86 -10.29
C ASP A 82 -0.87 -3.31 -10.22
N ASP A 83 -1.83 -4.17 -9.89
CA ASP A 83 -3.25 -3.76 -9.83
C ASP A 83 -3.46 -2.65 -8.81
N ARG A 84 -2.85 -2.77 -7.65
CA ARG A 84 -2.95 -1.75 -6.61
C ARG A 84 -2.27 -0.45 -7.03
N VAL A 85 -1.16 -0.52 -7.75
CA VAL A 85 -0.48 0.67 -8.29
C VAL A 85 -1.36 1.37 -9.33
N ARG A 86 -2.00 0.61 -10.22
CA ARG A 86 -2.94 1.18 -11.21
C ARG A 86 -4.12 1.87 -10.53
N ASP A 87 -4.73 1.22 -9.56
CA ASP A 87 -5.86 1.77 -8.82
C ASP A 87 -5.47 3.07 -8.11
N THR A 88 -4.29 3.10 -7.52
CA THR A 88 -3.80 4.28 -6.80
C THR A 88 -3.48 5.42 -7.77
N THR A 89 -2.95 5.11 -8.95
CA THR A 89 -2.73 6.11 -10.01
C THR A 89 -4.05 6.80 -10.38
N ILE A 90 -5.09 6.00 -10.60
CA ILE A 90 -6.43 6.52 -10.93
C ILE A 90 -6.97 7.36 -9.78
N ALA A 91 -6.81 6.89 -8.55
CA ALA A 91 -7.28 7.61 -7.37
C ALA A 91 -6.61 8.98 -7.22
N LEU A 92 -5.28 9.04 -7.39
CA LEU A 92 -4.53 10.30 -7.29
C LEU A 92 -4.93 11.30 -8.37
N LEU A 93 -5.13 10.82 -9.61
CA LEU A 93 -5.63 11.67 -10.69
C LEU A 93 -7.03 12.20 -10.38
N GLN A 94 -7.88 11.37 -9.80
CA GLN A 94 -9.23 11.76 -9.44
C GLN A 94 -9.25 12.78 -8.30
N PHE A 95 -8.38 12.62 -7.30
CA PHE A 95 -8.25 13.60 -6.22
C PHE A 95 -7.82 14.97 -6.75
N GLU A 96 -6.88 14.99 -7.68
CA GLU A 96 -6.44 16.22 -8.33
C GLU A 96 -7.59 16.88 -9.10
N ARG A 97 -8.36 16.08 -9.82
CA ARG A 97 -9.52 16.55 -10.58
C ARG A 97 -10.59 17.16 -9.67
N TRP A 98 -10.79 16.59 -8.49
CA TRP A 98 -11.75 17.12 -7.50
C TRP A 98 -11.20 18.32 -6.71
N GLY A 99 -9.93 18.64 -6.87
CA GLY A 99 -9.28 19.70 -6.11
C GLY A 99 -9.01 19.34 -4.66
N VAL A 100 -8.90 18.05 -4.36
CA VAL A 100 -8.57 17.58 -3.02
C VAL A 100 -7.10 17.85 -2.74
N ARG A 101 -6.83 18.68 -1.74
CA ARG A 101 -5.45 18.98 -1.32
C ARG A 101 -4.88 17.78 -0.56
N GLN A 102 -3.74 17.27 -1.02
CA GLN A 102 -3.09 16.15 -0.37
C GLN A 102 -1.61 16.07 -0.76
N ARG A 103 -0.84 15.42 0.08
CA ARG A 103 0.49 14.94 -0.24
C ARG A 103 0.40 13.43 -0.38
N SER A 104 1.12 12.84 -1.31
CA SER A 104 1.05 11.40 -1.53
C SER A 104 2.35 10.70 -1.16
N LEU A 105 2.23 9.58 -0.47
CA LEU A 105 3.33 8.71 -0.07
C LEU A 105 3.00 7.29 -0.46
N ALA A 106 3.87 6.67 -1.22
CA ALA A 106 3.71 5.27 -1.63
C ALA A 106 4.76 4.40 -0.95
N ILE A 107 4.32 3.31 -0.38
CA ILE A 107 5.20 2.31 0.24
C ILE A 107 4.98 0.99 -0.50
N PHE A 108 5.98 0.54 -1.23
CA PHE A 108 5.91 -0.69 -2.01
C PHE A 108 6.31 -1.88 -1.15
N GLU A 109 5.76 -3.03 -1.45
CA GLU A 109 6.30 -4.29 -0.94
C GLU A 109 7.65 -4.57 -1.63
N ASP A 110 7.68 -4.44 -2.96
CA ASP A 110 8.88 -4.54 -3.77
C ASP A 110 8.66 -3.78 -5.08
N GLN A 111 9.21 -2.57 -5.19
CA GLN A 111 9.06 -1.70 -6.35
C GLN A 111 9.60 -2.36 -7.63
N GLU A 112 10.65 -3.18 -7.51
CA GLU A 112 11.25 -3.87 -8.66
C GLU A 112 10.31 -4.88 -9.30
N SER A 113 9.34 -5.41 -8.55
CA SER A 113 8.36 -6.35 -9.06
C SER A 113 7.25 -5.70 -9.87
N ILE A 114 7.15 -4.38 -9.84
CA ILE A 114 6.10 -3.64 -10.53
C ILE A 114 6.45 -3.44 -12.00
N ASN A 115 5.48 -3.60 -12.88
CA ASN A 115 5.63 -3.35 -14.32
C ASN A 115 6.15 -1.93 -14.54
N ARG A 116 7.16 -1.78 -15.41
CA ARG A 116 7.82 -0.49 -15.66
C ARG A 116 6.88 0.61 -16.15
N LYS A 117 5.94 0.29 -17.03
CA LYS A 117 4.98 1.26 -17.55
C LYS A 117 3.99 1.69 -16.47
N VAL A 118 3.55 0.75 -15.66
CA VAL A 118 2.65 1.01 -14.53
C VAL A 118 3.34 1.92 -13.52
N LEU A 119 4.58 1.61 -13.18
CA LEU A 119 5.36 2.40 -12.23
C LEU A 119 5.65 3.81 -12.77
N ALA A 120 5.98 3.94 -14.05
CA ALA A 120 6.26 5.24 -14.66
C ALA A 120 5.05 6.16 -14.59
N ARG A 121 3.86 5.66 -14.91
CA ARG A 121 2.62 6.42 -14.82
C ARG A 121 2.30 6.84 -13.39
N PHE A 122 2.51 5.94 -12.46
CA PHE A 122 2.31 6.21 -11.04
C PHE A 122 3.27 7.29 -10.53
N SER A 123 4.54 7.21 -10.95
CA SER A 123 5.59 8.15 -10.53
C SER A 123 5.30 9.59 -10.98
N ASP A 124 4.54 9.77 -12.05
CA ASP A 124 4.14 11.10 -12.51
C ASP A 124 3.15 11.78 -11.59
N VAL A 125 2.42 11.03 -10.78
CA VAL A 125 1.35 11.57 -9.94
C VAL A 125 1.61 11.46 -8.43
N CYS A 126 2.58 10.66 -8.01
CA CYS A 126 2.92 10.47 -6.60
C CYS A 126 4.14 11.29 -6.19
N GLU A 127 4.06 12.01 -5.09
CA GLU A 127 5.14 12.89 -4.63
C GLU A 127 6.32 12.14 -4.02
N LYS A 128 6.08 11.12 -3.19
CA LYS A 128 7.13 10.42 -2.46
C LYS A 128 6.91 8.90 -2.52
N GLN A 129 7.98 8.16 -2.77
CA GLN A 129 7.93 6.70 -2.88
C GLN A 129 9.07 6.06 -2.10
N PHE A 130 8.77 4.92 -1.45
CA PHE A 130 9.79 4.05 -0.85
C PHE A 130 9.73 2.69 -1.55
N SER A 131 10.87 2.23 -2.04
CA SER A 131 10.97 1.04 -2.90
C SER A 131 10.58 -0.27 -2.20
N SER A 132 10.69 -0.33 -0.88
CA SER A 132 10.37 -1.51 -0.10
C SER A 132 10.13 -1.11 1.36
N LEU A 133 9.09 -1.64 1.95
CA LEU A 133 8.78 -1.44 3.36
C LEU A 133 9.90 -2.01 4.25
N GLY A 134 10.32 -3.25 3.96
CA GLY A 134 11.31 -3.93 4.78
C GLY A 134 12.66 -3.24 4.83
N ALA A 135 13.14 -2.78 3.67
CA ALA A 135 14.45 -2.13 3.58
C ALA A 135 14.45 -0.67 4.07
N ASN A 136 13.28 -0.02 4.12
CA ASN A 136 13.19 1.42 4.38
C ASN A 136 12.39 1.78 5.63
N ARG A 137 12.12 0.82 6.51
CA ARG A 137 11.27 1.03 7.70
C ARG A 137 11.66 2.27 8.50
N GLU A 138 12.94 2.43 8.82
CA GLU A 138 13.42 3.58 9.60
C GLU A 138 13.34 4.88 8.82
N ARG A 139 13.60 4.85 7.52
CA ARG A 139 13.48 6.03 6.66
C ARG A 139 12.05 6.51 6.57
N ILE A 140 11.10 5.57 6.49
CA ILE A 140 9.67 5.88 6.45
C ILE A 140 9.25 6.52 7.77
N ARG A 141 9.69 5.98 8.90
CA ARG A 141 9.39 6.53 10.22
C ARG A 141 9.90 7.97 10.34
N ARG A 142 11.13 8.23 9.91
CA ARG A 142 11.70 9.58 9.91
C ARG A 142 10.90 10.53 9.03
N TYR A 143 10.52 10.08 7.85
CA TYR A 143 9.72 10.88 6.93
C TYR A 143 8.37 11.26 7.55
N LEU A 144 7.69 10.31 8.16
CA LEU A 144 6.43 10.55 8.84
C LEU A 144 6.61 11.52 10.02
N ASP A 145 7.67 11.36 10.78
CA ASP A 145 8.01 12.24 11.89
C ASP A 145 8.23 13.68 11.41
N GLU A 146 8.97 13.86 10.32
CA GLU A 146 9.21 15.17 9.72
C GLU A 146 7.91 15.82 9.24
N VAL A 147 7.05 15.06 8.60
CA VAL A 147 5.75 15.56 8.13
C VAL A 147 4.88 15.99 9.30
N LEU A 148 4.84 15.19 10.35
CA LEU A 148 4.06 15.49 11.55
C LEU A 148 4.61 16.71 12.30
N SER A 149 5.92 16.85 12.36
CA SER A 149 6.59 17.97 13.05
C SER A 149 6.46 19.29 12.28
N ALA A 150 6.37 19.22 10.96
CA ALA A 150 6.22 20.40 10.10
C ALA A 150 4.79 20.97 10.09
N SER A 151 3.83 20.21 10.64
CA SER A 151 2.42 20.65 10.70
C SER A 151 2.02 21.31 12.06
#